data_75fd7379b4698d41274d116f6f82f5a9
#
_entry.id   75fd7379b4698d41274d116f6f82f5a9
#
_cell.length_a   1.000
_cell.length_b   1.000
_cell.length_c   1.000
_cell.angle_alpha   90.00
_cell.angle_beta   90.00
_cell.angle_gamma   90.00
#
_symmetry.space_group_name_H-M   'P 1'
#
loop_
_entity.id
_entity.type
_entity.pdbx_description
1 polymer ?
#
loop_
_entity_poly.entity_id
_entity_poly.type
_entity_poly.pdbx_seq_one_letter_code
_entity_poly.pdbx_strand_id
1 'polypeptide(L)'
;TVPMGDTDVTVRVYVRDVTQYTIVRDLTVSPGGQDAAHYTMNAVLSNFSFQDVDNSKISPIVKDTVEIEETADGAYLVTLTIESGNLPSFSDYNDGNFTGQNITSLQYRRSSSDYEMYQATMVYDNPVTGVRRYQMEMLELPQGLLLEFVTDLMTQHPTGCLRVAESTLTPFVPEKSDLNATIAVAEALTEGDYTAETWAALVDALEKARTV
;
A
#
# COMPACT_ATOMS: atom_id res chain seq x y z
N THR A 1 -31.93 12.46 -9.68
CA THR A 1 -31.96 12.41 -8.22
C THR A 1 -32.29 11.00 -7.79
N VAL A 2 -31.34 10.28 -7.22
CA VAL A 2 -31.58 8.99 -6.59
C VAL A 2 -32.14 9.27 -5.20
N PRO A 3 -33.27 8.66 -4.79
CA PRO A 3 -33.80 8.87 -3.45
C PRO A 3 -32.79 8.27 -2.45
N MET A 4 -32.28 9.11 -1.57
CA MET A 4 -31.40 8.71 -0.49
C MET A 4 -32.23 7.98 0.58
N GLY A 5 -32.20 6.67 0.55
CA GLY A 5 -32.64 5.82 1.65
C GLY A 5 -31.44 5.41 2.52
N ASP A 6 -31.70 4.77 3.65
CA ASP A 6 -30.65 4.30 4.60
C ASP A 6 -29.87 3.08 4.10
N THR A 7 -29.81 2.85 2.79
CA THR A 7 -29.10 1.71 2.17
C THR A 7 -28.06 2.20 1.17
N ASP A 8 -26.92 1.53 1.18
CA ASP A 8 -25.87 1.73 0.19
C ASP A 8 -26.40 1.55 -1.22
N VAL A 9 -26.06 2.48 -2.10
CA VAL A 9 -26.43 2.43 -3.52
C VAL A 9 -25.16 2.21 -4.33
N THR A 10 -25.09 1.07 -5.02
CA THR A 10 -24.01 0.83 -5.98
C THR A 10 -24.33 1.54 -7.29
N VAL A 11 -23.52 2.52 -7.63
CA VAL A 11 -23.62 3.24 -8.91
C VAL A 11 -22.52 2.75 -9.83
N ARG A 12 -22.91 2.17 -10.96
CA ARG A 12 -21.95 1.79 -12.01
C ARG A 12 -21.73 2.98 -12.95
N VAL A 13 -20.55 3.56 -12.89
CA VAL A 13 -20.16 4.68 -13.75
C VAL A 13 -19.39 4.16 -14.96
N TYR A 14 -19.91 4.45 -16.14
CA TYR A 14 -19.21 4.19 -17.41
C TYR A 14 -18.54 5.49 -17.85
N VAL A 15 -17.22 5.54 -17.78
CA VAL A 15 -16.44 6.61 -18.39
C VAL A 15 -16.04 6.18 -19.78
N ARG A 16 -16.58 6.83 -20.79
CA ARG A 16 -16.22 6.60 -22.19
C ARG A 16 -15.13 7.58 -22.56
N ASP A 17 -13.89 7.12 -22.59
CA ASP A 17 -12.80 7.90 -23.15
C ASP A 17 -12.82 7.82 -24.67
N VAL A 18 -12.35 8.92 -25.34
CA VAL A 18 -12.30 9.06 -26.79
C VAL A 18 -11.33 8.08 -27.46
N THR A 19 -10.53 7.35 -26.70
CA THR A 19 -9.46 6.44 -27.16
C THR A 19 -9.72 4.94 -26.96
N GLN A 20 -10.96 4.52 -26.75
CA GLN A 20 -11.40 3.09 -26.75
C GLN A 20 -11.37 2.36 -25.40
N TYR A 21 -11.08 2.95 -24.27
CA TYR A 21 -11.15 2.26 -23.00
C TYR A 21 -12.43 2.59 -22.23
N THR A 22 -13.24 1.58 -21.95
CA THR A 22 -14.39 1.70 -21.05
C THR A 22 -13.92 1.33 -19.65
N ILE A 23 -13.71 2.31 -18.80
CA ILE A 23 -13.48 2.06 -17.37
C ILE A 23 -14.84 1.88 -16.72
N VAL A 24 -15.11 0.68 -16.26
CA VAL A 24 -16.32 0.37 -15.46
C VAL A 24 -15.91 0.49 -14.00
N ARG A 25 -16.47 1.44 -13.27
CA ARG A 25 -16.28 1.58 -11.83
C ARG A 25 -17.62 1.37 -11.14
N ASP A 26 -17.64 0.46 -10.19
CA ASP A 26 -18.74 0.34 -9.24
C ASP A 26 -18.43 1.22 -8.04
N LEU A 27 -19.18 2.30 -7.87
CA LEU A 27 -19.09 3.20 -6.74
C LEU A 27 -20.18 2.83 -5.74
N THR A 28 -19.80 2.54 -4.50
CA THR A 28 -20.73 2.41 -3.40
C THR A 28 -20.91 3.78 -2.76
N VAL A 29 -22.12 4.32 -2.84
CA VAL A 29 -22.45 5.60 -2.21
C VAL A 29 -23.20 5.31 -0.93
N SER A 30 -22.56 5.55 0.21
CA SER A 30 -23.20 5.45 1.52
C SER A 30 -23.90 6.77 1.93
N PRO A 31 -25.02 6.71 2.67
CA PRO A 31 -25.68 7.91 3.16
C PRO A 31 -24.76 8.67 4.14
N GLY A 32 -24.32 9.86 3.77
CA GLY A 32 -23.57 10.76 4.65
C GLY A 32 -22.12 11.02 4.27
N GLY A 33 -21.58 10.42 3.20
CA GLY A 33 -20.23 10.70 2.71
C GLY A 33 -20.07 10.29 1.25
N GLN A 34 -19.25 10.99 0.51
CA GLN A 34 -18.68 10.43 -0.71
C GLN A 34 -17.69 9.37 -0.27
N ASP A 35 -18.07 8.10 -0.31
CA ASP A 35 -17.08 7.03 -0.13
C ASP A 35 -16.15 7.09 -1.35
N ALA A 36 -14.91 7.35 -1.07
CA ALA A 36 -13.86 7.25 -2.07
C ALA A 36 -13.86 5.83 -2.65
N ALA A 37 -13.75 5.70 -3.97
CA ALA A 37 -13.64 4.39 -4.59
C ALA A 37 -12.32 3.74 -4.09
N HIS A 38 -12.45 2.62 -3.39
CA HIS A 38 -11.32 1.90 -2.80
C HIS A 38 -11.16 0.54 -3.49
N TYR A 39 -10.01 0.33 -4.12
CA TYR A 39 -9.71 -0.86 -4.92
C TYR A 39 -8.23 -1.21 -4.90
N THR A 40 -7.89 -2.39 -5.40
CA THR A 40 -6.51 -2.82 -5.62
C THR A 40 -6.24 -2.98 -7.11
N MET A 41 -4.99 -2.73 -7.50
CA MET A 41 -4.47 -3.01 -8.83
C MET A 41 -3.13 -3.74 -8.73
N ASN A 42 -2.85 -4.59 -9.72
CA ASN A 42 -1.50 -5.10 -9.87
C ASN A 42 -0.55 -3.96 -10.22
N ALA A 43 0.63 -4.00 -9.63
CA ALA A 43 1.66 -3.00 -9.81
C ALA A 43 3.00 -3.65 -10.15
N VAL A 44 3.79 -2.94 -10.91
CA VAL A 44 5.16 -3.31 -11.25
C VAL A 44 6.06 -2.14 -10.88
N LEU A 45 7.17 -2.45 -10.22
CA LEU A 45 8.22 -1.49 -9.94
C LEU A 45 9.40 -1.79 -10.90
N SER A 46 9.49 -1.02 -11.98
CA SER A 46 10.53 -1.17 -13.00
C SER A 46 11.73 -0.27 -12.74
N ASN A 47 12.86 -0.57 -13.37
CA ASN A 47 14.04 0.31 -13.32
C ASN A 47 13.87 1.62 -14.10
N PHE A 48 13.03 1.60 -15.14
CA PHE A 48 12.86 2.72 -16.07
C PHE A 48 11.39 3.07 -16.23
N SER A 49 11.13 4.36 -16.43
CA SER A 49 9.82 4.85 -16.83
C SER A 49 9.38 4.17 -18.13
N PHE A 50 8.14 3.73 -18.17
CA PHE A 50 7.49 3.15 -19.36
C PHE A 50 8.04 1.81 -19.88
N GLN A 51 8.94 1.14 -19.15
CA GLN A 51 9.44 -0.19 -19.49
C GLN A 51 9.06 -1.23 -18.45
N ASP A 52 8.60 -2.39 -18.92
CA ASP A 52 8.13 -3.48 -18.07
C ASP A 52 9.18 -4.58 -17.88
N VAL A 53 10.32 -4.45 -18.58
CA VAL A 53 11.25 -5.58 -18.78
C VAL A 53 12.26 -5.77 -17.67
N ASP A 54 12.62 -4.70 -16.95
CA ASP A 54 13.62 -4.76 -15.88
C ASP A 54 13.03 -4.29 -14.56
N ASN A 55 12.80 -5.23 -13.65
CA ASN A 55 12.37 -4.90 -12.30
C ASN A 55 13.43 -4.08 -11.56
N SER A 56 12.98 -3.11 -10.78
CA SER A 56 13.85 -2.40 -9.85
C SER A 56 14.50 -3.37 -8.87
N LYS A 57 15.74 -3.08 -8.46
CA LYS A 57 16.47 -3.88 -7.47
C LYS A 57 15.73 -4.04 -6.14
N ILE A 58 14.82 -3.11 -5.82
CA ILE A 58 14.00 -3.13 -4.61
C ILE A 58 12.69 -3.93 -4.79
N SER A 59 12.31 -4.28 -6.04
CA SER A 59 11.06 -5.01 -6.33
C SER A 59 10.82 -6.26 -5.48
N PRO A 60 11.83 -7.07 -5.10
CA PRO A 60 11.58 -8.29 -4.33
C PRO A 60 10.95 -8.09 -2.95
N ILE A 61 10.98 -6.89 -2.41
CA ILE A 61 10.35 -6.56 -1.12
C ILE A 61 9.12 -5.67 -1.27
N VAL A 62 8.76 -5.30 -2.48
CA VAL A 62 7.56 -4.51 -2.78
C VAL A 62 6.47 -5.45 -3.24
N LYS A 63 5.31 -5.39 -2.60
CA LYS A 63 4.15 -6.18 -3.00
C LYS A 63 3.75 -5.84 -4.43
N ASP A 64 3.36 -6.84 -5.20
CA ASP A 64 2.95 -6.73 -6.62
C ASP A 64 1.55 -6.14 -6.81
N THR A 65 0.94 -5.67 -5.74
CA THR A 65 -0.35 -5.00 -5.72
C THR A 65 -0.28 -3.71 -4.92
N VAL A 66 -1.04 -2.70 -5.33
CA VAL A 66 -1.23 -1.44 -4.60
C VAL A 66 -2.70 -1.24 -4.26
N GLU A 67 -2.95 -0.61 -3.12
CA GLU A 67 -4.28 -0.11 -2.76
C GLU A 67 -4.42 1.30 -3.32
N ILE A 68 -5.56 1.60 -3.89
CA ILE A 68 -5.86 2.90 -4.48
C ILE A 68 -7.21 3.39 -3.96
N GLU A 69 -7.20 4.61 -3.44
CA GLU A 69 -8.39 5.32 -3.00
C GLU A 69 -8.51 6.60 -3.84
N GLU A 70 -9.63 6.78 -4.51
CA GLU A 70 -9.90 7.98 -5.30
C GLU A 70 -10.47 9.07 -4.40
N THR A 71 -9.79 10.19 -4.32
CA THR A 71 -10.24 11.31 -3.49
C THR A 71 -11.34 12.13 -4.16
N ALA A 72 -12.09 12.90 -3.37
CA ALA A 72 -13.21 13.70 -3.88
C ALA A 72 -12.79 14.79 -4.88
N ASP A 73 -11.54 15.21 -4.85
CA ASP A 73 -10.94 16.20 -5.76
C ASP A 73 -10.27 15.58 -6.99
N GLY A 74 -10.39 14.24 -7.15
CA GLY A 74 -9.90 13.51 -8.32
C GLY A 74 -8.43 13.12 -8.26
N ALA A 75 -7.77 13.26 -7.11
CA ALA A 75 -6.45 12.68 -6.87
C ALA A 75 -6.59 11.22 -6.42
N TYR A 76 -5.46 10.52 -6.31
CA TYR A 76 -5.37 9.12 -5.90
C TYR A 76 -4.47 8.99 -4.67
N LEU A 77 -4.99 8.39 -3.62
CA LEU A 77 -4.15 7.91 -2.52
C LEU A 77 -3.69 6.48 -2.86
N VAL A 78 -2.42 6.36 -3.20
CA VAL A 78 -1.81 5.08 -3.58
C VAL A 78 -1.03 4.55 -2.40
N THR A 79 -1.42 3.38 -1.89
CA THR A 79 -0.74 2.73 -0.77
C THR A 79 0.11 1.57 -1.27
N LEU A 80 1.42 1.70 -1.09
CA LEU A 80 2.43 0.72 -1.41
C LEU A 80 2.78 -0.09 -0.16
N THR A 81 2.77 -1.41 -0.26
CA THR A 81 3.19 -2.32 0.81
C THR A 81 4.61 -2.79 0.57
N ILE A 82 5.45 -2.67 1.59
CA ILE A 82 6.82 -3.18 1.62
C ILE A 82 6.85 -4.32 2.63
N GLU A 83 7.31 -5.48 2.18
CA GLU A 83 7.39 -6.72 2.94
C GLU A 83 8.85 -7.10 3.22
N SER A 84 9.04 -8.14 4.01
CA SER A 84 10.35 -8.74 4.18
C SER A 84 10.72 -9.56 2.95
N GLY A 85 11.97 -9.52 2.55
CA GLY A 85 12.42 -10.27 1.38
C GLY A 85 13.92 -10.27 1.22
N ASN A 86 14.38 -10.99 0.21
CA ASN A 86 15.77 -11.05 -0.18
C ASN A 86 16.03 -10.09 -1.35
N LEU A 87 17.08 -9.29 -1.25
CA LEU A 87 17.54 -8.39 -2.29
C LEU A 87 18.82 -8.91 -2.96
N PRO A 88 18.73 -9.88 -3.89
CA PRO A 88 19.88 -10.55 -4.47
C PRO A 88 20.84 -9.62 -5.21
N SER A 89 20.37 -8.46 -5.66
CA SER A 89 21.20 -7.43 -6.29
C SER A 89 22.08 -6.63 -5.33
N PHE A 90 21.90 -6.82 -4.03
CA PHE A 90 22.67 -6.19 -2.96
C PHE A 90 23.40 -7.26 -2.14
N SER A 91 24.32 -7.97 -2.77
CA SER A 91 25.00 -9.14 -2.20
C SER A 91 25.70 -8.88 -0.87
N ASP A 92 26.14 -7.66 -0.61
CA ASP A 92 26.78 -7.26 0.64
C ASP A 92 25.79 -7.13 1.82
N TYR A 93 24.47 -7.16 1.53
CA TYR A 93 23.36 -7.07 2.51
C TYR A 93 22.50 -8.35 2.48
N ASN A 94 23.04 -9.43 1.93
CA ASN A 94 22.31 -10.66 1.63
C ASN A 94 22.25 -11.63 2.82
N ASP A 95 22.51 -11.16 4.03
CA ASP A 95 22.39 -11.99 5.26
C ASP A 95 20.92 -12.31 5.62
N GLY A 96 20.06 -12.21 4.62
CA GLY A 96 18.79 -12.93 4.58
C GLY A 96 17.54 -12.14 4.95
N ASN A 97 17.62 -10.95 5.52
CA ASN A 97 16.39 -10.29 6.02
C ASN A 97 16.37 -8.78 5.83
N PHE A 98 16.32 -8.34 4.59
CA PHE A 98 15.86 -6.99 4.34
C PHE A 98 14.34 -6.95 4.62
N THR A 99 13.92 -6.06 5.50
CA THR A 99 12.53 -5.89 5.90
C THR A 99 12.03 -4.51 5.53
N GLY A 100 10.73 -4.30 5.56
CA GLY A 100 10.16 -2.96 5.44
C GLY A 100 10.73 -1.97 6.46
N GLN A 101 11.23 -2.48 7.61
CA GLN A 101 11.86 -1.66 8.65
C GLN A 101 13.15 -0.97 8.18
N ASN A 102 13.82 -1.53 7.18
CA ASN A 102 15.03 -0.93 6.61
C ASN A 102 14.73 0.24 5.65
N ILE A 103 13.48 0.41 5.24
CA ILE A 103 13.05 1.59 4.49
C ILE A 103 12.62 2.66 5.48
N THR A 104 13.44 3.67 5.69
CA THR A 104 13.19 4.74 6.66
C THR A 104 12.24 5.81 6.13
N SER A 105 12.24 6.02 4.83
CA SER A 105 11.28 6.88 4.15
C SER A 105 11.13 6.54 2.67
N LEU A 106 10.04 7.01 2.07
CA LEU A 106 9.75 6.87 0.65
C LEU A 106 9.45 8.25 0.07
N GLN A 107 10.10 8.58 -1.04
CA GLN A 107 9.80 9.77 -1.82
C GLN A 107 9.23 9.39 -3.17
N TYR A 108 8.40 10.26 -3.75
CA TYR A 108 7.70 9.96 -4.99
C TYR A 108 7.38 11.21 -5.81
N ARG A 109 7.17 11.04 -7.11
CA ARG A 109 6.58 12.06 -7.98
C ARG A 109 5.06 11.92 -7.99
N ARG A 110 4.35 13.05 -7.97
CA ARG A 110 2.87 13.07 -7.98
C ARG A 110 2.27 12.85 -9.37
N SER A 111 3.02 13.19 -10.42
CA SER A 111 2.61 13.02 -11.80
C SER A 111 3.81 12.95 -12.74
N SER A 112 3.57 12.60 -13.99
CA SER A 112 4.60 12.56 -15.05
C SER A 112 5.15 13.95 -15.42
N SER A 113 4.37 14.99 -15.20
CA SER A 113 4.74 16.39 -15.47
C SER A 113 5.38 17.11 -14.27
N ASP A 114 5.32 16.50 -13.07
CA ASP A 114 5.90 17.05 -11.85
C ASP A 114 7.27 16.46 -11.59
N TYR A 115 8.30 17.31 -11.47
CA TYR A 115 9.68 16.88 -11.22
C TYR A 115 10.07 16.96 -9.75
N GLU A 116 9.20 17.50 -8.89
CA GLU A 116 9.44 17.54 -7.46
C GLU A 116 9.26 16.16 -6.82
N MET A 117 10.02 15.91 -5.77
CA MET A 117 9.90 14.70 -4.96
C MET A 117 9.15 15.05 -3.67
N TYR A 118 8.09 14.30 -3.42
CA TYR A 118 7.24 14.44 -2.24
C TYR A 118 7.48 13.30 -1.27
N GLN A 119 7.33 13.57 0.00
CA GLN A 119 7.48 12.56 1.05
C GLN A 119 6.19 11.76 1.20
N ALA A 120 6.27 10.45 1.08
CA ALA A 120 5.14 9.57 1.39
C ALA A 120 4.87 9.50 2.90
N THR A 121 3.62 9.32 3.26
CA THR A 121 3.21 9.13 4.65
C THR A 121 3.27 7.65 5.00
N MET A 122 3.99 7.28 6.05
CA MET A 122 3.95 5.93 6.59
C MET A 122 2.64 5.76 7.36
N VAL A 123 1.73 4.94 6.83
CA VAL A 123 0.39 4.71 7.39
C VAL A 123 0.30 3.43 8.21
N TYR A 124 1.28 2.53 8.06
CA TYR A 124 1.36 1.30 8.79
C TYR A 124 2.80 0.88 9.02
N ASP A 125 3.11 0.42 10.23
CA ASP A 125 4.41 -0.10 10.63
C ASP A 125 4.23 -1.30 11.57
N ASN A 126 4.67 -2.47 11.13
CA ASN A 126 4.63 -3.68 11.95
C ASN A 126 6.05 -4.26 12.10
N PRO A 127 6.73 -3.99 13.24
CA PRO A 127 8.07 -4.50 13.47
C PRO A 127 8.12 -6.01 13.65
N VAL A 128 6.99 -6.68 13.93
CA VAL A 128 6.92 -8.13 14.12
C VAL A 128 7.01 -8.86 12.80
N THR A 129 6.25 -8.42 11.80
CA THR A 129 6.24 -9.02 10.45
C THR A 129 7.24 -8.36 9.51
N GLY A 130 7.76 -7.18 9.86
CA GLY A 130 8.63 -6.38 9.02
C GLY A 130 7.89 -5.62 7.91
N VAL A 131 6.56 -5.59 7.95
CA VAL A 131 5.73 -4.92 6.94
C VAL A 131 5.60 -3.44 7.24
N ARG A 132 5.78 -2.61 6.20
CA ARG A 132 5.47 -1.18 6.20
C ARG A 132 4.56 -0.83 5.03
N ARG A 133 3.66 0.15 5.25
CA ARG A 133 2.84 0.71 4.18
C ARG A 133 3.05 2.21 4.10
N TYR A 134 3.26 2.68 2.89
CA TYR A 134 3.44 4.08 2.57
C TYR A 134 2.34 4.56 1.66
N GLN A 135 1.67 5.63 2.05
CA GLN A 135 0.63 6.29 1.27
C GLN A 135 1.19 7.50 0.55
N MET A 136 0.86 7.62 -0.71
CA MET A 136 1.28 8.66 -1.64
C MET A 136 0.04 9.30 -2.26
N GLU A 137 -0.02 10.63 -2.25
CA GLU A 137 -1.07 11.36 -2.98
C GLU A 137 -0.59 11.65 -4.40
N MET A 138 -1.20 11.03 -5.39
CA MET A 138 -0.84 11.15 -6.80
C MET A 138 -1.94 11.87 -7.59
N LEU A 139 -1.54 12.70 -8.55
CA LEU A 139 -2.47 13.45 -9.40
C LEU A 139 -2.96 12.63 -10.60
N GLU A 140 -2.31 11.50 -10.86
CA GLU A 140 -2.65 10.55 -11.92
C GLU A 140 -2.31 9.13 -11.46
N LEU A 141 -2.95 8.13 -12.05
CA LEU A 141 -2.58 6.73 -11.80
C LEU A 141 -1.13 6.48 -12.24
N PRO A 142 -0.31 5.79 -11.44
CA PRO A 142 1.09 5.58 -11.76
C PRO A 142 1.29 4.83 -13.08
N GLN A 143 1.92 5.47 -14.04
CA GLN A 143 2.31 4.91 -15.34
C GLN A 143 3.81 5.09 -15.59
N GLY A 144 4.63 4.74 -14.59
CA GLY A 144 6.08 4.90 -14.59
C GLY A 144 6.53 6.07 -13.73
N LEU A 145 5.79 6.40 -12.66
CA LEU A 145 6.15 7.45 -11.72
C LEU A 145 7.33 7.04 -10.84
N LEU A 146 8.30 7.94 -10.70
CA LEU A 146 9.53 7.68 -9.94
C LEU A 146 9.24 7.60 -8.44
N LEU A 147 9.76 6.55 -7.83
CA LEU A 147 9.88 6.36 -6.38
C LEU A 147 11.36 6.30 -6.00
N GLU A 148 11.70 6.85 -4.84
CA GLU A 148 13.02 6.77 -4.21
C GLU A 148 12.86 6.23 -2.79
N PHE A 149 13.53 5.11 -2.49
CA PHE A 149 13.47 4.43 -1.21
C PHE A 149 14.69 4.81 -0.38
N VAL A 150 14.47 5.52 0.71
CA VAL A 150 15.53 5.88 1.66
C VAL A 150 15.73 4.72 2.64
N THR A 151 16.95 4.25 2.74
CA THR A 151 17.31 3.13 3.64
C THR A 151 18.53 3.51 4.49
N ASP A 152 18.58 2.98 5.69
CA ASP A 152 19.71 3.13 6.61
C ASP A 152 20.89 2.21 6.26
N LEU A 153 20.68 1.22 5.40
CA LEU A 153 21.69 0.22 5.03
C LEU A 153 22.52 0.60 3.81
N MET A 154 22.13 1.60 3.04
CA MET A 154 22.78 1.96 1.78
C MET A 154 23.01 3.46 1.69
N THR A 155 24.18 3.84 1.16
CA THR A 155 24.51 5.24 0.88
C THR A 155 23.81 5.77 -0.39
N GLN A 156 23.41 4.87 -1.28
CA GLN A 156 22.65 5.20 -2.47
C GLN A 156 21.20 4.75 -2.26
N HIS A 157 20.26 5.64 -2.50
CA HIS A 157 18.85 5.35 -2.40
C HIS A 157 18.41 4.55 -3.63
N PRO A 158 17.89 3.31 -3.46
CA PRO A 158 17.31 2.58 -4.57
C PRO A 158 16.09 3.30 -5.12
N THR A 159 15.95 3.27 -6.43
CA THR A 159 14.84 3.89 -7.13
C THR A 159 14.04 2.84 -7.90
N GLY A 160 12.80 3.17 -8.20
CA GLY A 160 11.94 2.40 -9.09
C GLY A 160 10.88 3.28 -9.73
N CYS A 161 10.36 2.85 -10.86
CA CYS A 161 9.24 3.50 -11.53
C CYS A 161 7.99 2.66 -11.35
N LEU A 162 7.03 3.18 -10.59
CA LEU A 162 5.78 2.50 -10.29
C LEU A 162 4.82 2.60 -11.48
N ARG A 163 4.29 1.44 -11.90
CA ARG A 163 3.22 1.33 -12.87
C ARG A 163 2.12 0.44 -12.35
N VAL A 164 0.87 0.81 -12.56
CA VAL A 164 -0.31 0.00 -12.26
C VAL A 164 -0.95 -0.52 -13.53
N ALA A 165 -1.55 -1.71 -13.43
CA ALA A 165 -2.31 -2.32 -14.51
C ALA A 165 -3.81 -2.13 -14.27
N GLU A 166 -4.40 -1.09 -14.87
CA GLU A 166 -5.81 -0.74 -14.68
C GLU A 166 -6.79 -1.87 -15.01
N SER A 167 -6.41 -2.77 -15.94
CA SER A 167 -7.22 -3.95 -16.28
C SER A 167 -7.34 -4.96 -15.14
N THR A 168 -6.57 -4.83 -14.08
CA THR A 168 -6.57 -5.74 -12.91
C THR A 168 -7.32 -5.17 -11.71
N LEU A 169 -8.04 -4.07 -11.90
CA LEU A 169 -8.83 -3.42 -10.86
C LEU A 169 -9.80 -4.39 -10.20
N THR A 170 -9.65 -4.53 -8.87
CA THR A 170 -10.53 -5.33 -8.03
C THR A 170 -10.98 -4.52 -6.81
N PRO A 171 -12.21 -4.73 -6.28
CA PRO A 171 -12.60 -4.09 -5.04
C PRO A 171 -11.59 -4.37 -3.92
N PHE A 172 -11.30 -3.37 -3.11
CA PHE A 172 -10.41 -3.55 -1.97
C PHE A 172 -11.04 -4.52 -0.96
N VAL A 173 -10.27 -5.53 -0.59
CA VAL A 173 -10.61 -6.45 0.50
C VAL A 173 -9.50 -6.37 1.53
N PRO A 174 -9.78 -5.95 2.78
CA PRO A 174 -8.77 -5.88 3.83
C PRO A 174 -8.08 -7.23 4.04
N GLU A 175 -6.76 -7.22 3.95
CA GLU A 175 -5.96 -8.42 4.19
C GLU A 175 -5.65 -8.55 5.68
N LYS A 176 -5.97 -9.71 6.26
CA LYS A 176 -5.81 -9.99 7.69
C LYS A 176 -4.58 -10.84 8.02
N SER A 177 -3.77 -11.23 7.02
CA SER A 177 -2.60 -12.10 7.22
C SER A 177 -1.61 -11.52 8.21
N ASP A 178 -1.32 -10.24 8.09
CA ASP A 178 -0.39 -9.52 8.94
C ASP A 178 -0.93 -9.33 10.37
N LEU A 179 -2.22 -9.04 10.50
CA LEU A 179 -2.90 -9.00 11.79
C LEU A 179 -2.87 -10.37 12.48
N ASN A 180 -3.18 -11.44 11.76
CA ASN A 180 -3.16 -12.80 12.28
C ASN A 180 -1.75 -13.22 12.72
N ALA A 181 -0.71 -12.86 11.96
CA ALA A 181 0.67 -13.12 12.34
C ALA A 181 1.05 -12.38 13.65
N THR A 182 0.63 -11.13 13.79
CA THR A 182 0.86 -10.34 15.01
C THR A 182 0.11 -10.92 16.21
N ILE A 183 -1.14 -11.34 16.03
CA ILE A 183 -1.92 -12.03 17.06
C ILE A 183 -1.19 -13.28 17.53
N ALA A 184 -0.71 -14.13 16.60
CA ALA A 184 -0.01 -15.36 16.94
C ALA A 184 1.26 -15.12 17.77
N VAL A 185 2.03 -14.07 17.46
CA VAL A 185 3.21 -13.68 18.25
C VAL A 185 2.81 -13.21 19.64
N ALA A 186 1.77 -12.38 19.75
CA ALA A 186 1.28 -11.88 21.03
C ALA A 186 0.72 -12.99 21.93
N GLU A 187 0.06 -14.00 21.35
CA GLU A 187 -0.45 -15.19 22.06
C GLU A 187 0.65 -16.10 22.61
N ALA A 188 1.85 -16.05 22.02
CA ALA A 188 3.01 -16.84 22.48
C ALA A 188 3.72 -16.19 23.69
N LEU A 189 3.38 -14.97 24.08
CA LEU A 189 3.94 -14.29 25.25
C LEU A 189 3.43 -14.91 26.55
N THR A 190 4.23 -14.82 27.60
CA THR A 190 3.92 -15.37 28.94
C THR A 190 3.68 -14.27 29.96
N GLU A 191 2.62 -14.38 30.75
CA GLU A 191 2.23 -13.38 31.75
C GLU A 191 3.37 -13.03 32.73
N GLY A 192 4.19 -14.00 33.10
CA GLY A 192 5.28 -13.83 34.08
C GLY A 192 6.38 -12.83 33.64
N ASP A 193 6.44 -12.49 32.37
CA ASP A 193 7.43 -11.57 31.82
C ASP A 193 6.97 -10.10 31.84
N TYR A 194 5.73 -9.84 32.30
CA TYR A 194 5.08 -8.53 32.26
C TYR A 194 4.51 -8.12 33.61
N THR A 195 4.26 -6.83 33.80
CA THR A 195 3.46 -6.36 34.95
C THR A 195 1.99 -6.72 34.74
N ALA A 196 1.23 -6.87 35.81
CA ALA A 196 -0.19 -7.18 35.72
C ALA A 196 -0.99 -6.16 34.89
N GLU A 197 -0.60 -4.88 34.92
CA GLU A 197 -1.22 -3.82 34.15
C GLU A 197 -0.93 -3.96 32.65
N THR A 198 0.34 -4.20 32.26
CA THR A 198 0.71 -4.38 30.85
C THR A 198 0.15 -5.67 30.28
N TRP A 199 0.08 -6.73 31.07
CA TRP A 199 -0.57 -7.99 30.68
C TRP A 199 -2.06 -7.83 30.42
N ALA A 200 -2.79 -7.15 31.33
CA ALA A 200 -4.20 -6.88 31.14
C ALA A 200 -4.47 -6.03 29.87
N ALA A 201 -3.62 -5.03 29.58
CA ALA A 201 -3.72 -4.24 28.37
C ALA A 201 -3.49 -5.08 27.10
N LEU A 202 -2.54 -6.02 27.12
CA LEU A 202 -2.28 -6.94 26.01
C LEU A 202 -3.49 -7.86 25.77
N VAL A 203 -4.06 -8.44 26.81
CA VAL A 203 -5.25 -9.31 26.71
C VAL A 203 -6.43 -8.57 26.09
N ASP A 204 -6.72 -7.34 26.56
CA ASP A 204 -7.80 -6.51 26.01
C ASP A 204 -7.55 -6.18 24.52
N ALA A 205 -6.32 -5.87 24.15
CA ALA A 205 -5.96 -5.63 22.75
C ALA A 205 -6.13 -6.88 21.86
N LEU A 206 -5.74 -8.07 22.35
CA LEU A 206 -5.93 -9.34 21.66
C LEU A 206 -7.40 -9.69 21.45
N GLU A 207 -8.25 -9.47 22.46
CA GLU A 207 -9.69 -9.69 22.34
C GLU A 207 -10.29 -8.80 21.24
N LYS A 208 -9.92 -7.53 21.20
CA LYS A 208 -10.35 -6.60 20.15
C LYS A 208 -9.85 -7.03 18.77
N ALA A 209 -8.59 -7.40 18.66
CA ALA A 209 -7.99 -7.79 17.37
C ALA A 209 -8.66 -9.04 16.77
N ARG A 210 -9.12 -9.99 17.59
CA ARG A 210 -9.84 -11.20 17.14
C ARG A 210 -11.24 -10.93 16.61
N THR A 211 -11.82 -9.78 16.92
CA THR A 211 -13.19 -9.41 16.52
C THR A 211 -13.24 -8.62 15.20
N VAL A 212 -12.10 -8.25 14.67
CA VAL A 212 -11.93 -7.59 13.35
C VAL A 212 -11.86 -8.64 12.25
#